data_74b3f5ec21e54092ddc368dd8688da0f
#
_entry.id   74b3f5ec21e54092ddc368dd8688da0f
#
_cell.length_a   1.000
_cell.length_b   1.000
_cell.length_c   1.000
_cell.angle_alpha   90.00
_cell.angle_beta   90.00
_cell.angle_gamma   90.00
#
_symmetry.space_group_name_H-M   'P 1'
#
loop_
_entity.id
_entity.type
_entity.pdbx_description
1 polymer ?
#
loop_
_entity_poly.entity_id
_entity_poly.type
_entity_poly.pdbx_seq_one_letter_code
_entity_poly.pdbx_strand_id
1 'polypeptide(L)'
;MTVDSSKDLHTDYIEVMMGPSHPAMHGITQIKLFLDGETIISADVEPGYLHRGFEKECEDHRWNQVVAYTDRLNYVSSIINNVAYIMAVEKLAGIQSQVPERALWLRMILSEVSRIADHLTCLAAMCMEVGGF
;
A
#
# COMPACT_ATOMS: atom_id res chain seq x y z
N MET A 1 -18.85 11.32 12.78
CA MET A 1 -20.16 11.94 12.54
C MET A 1 -21.18 10.86 12.84
N THR A 2 -21.82 10.92 14.00
CA THR A 2 -22.82 9.93 14.40
C THR A 2 -24.09 10.19 13.60
N VAL A 3 -24.53 9.18 12.86
CA VAL A 3 -25.82 9.21 12.15
C VAL A 3 -26.90 9.31 13.21
N ASP A 4 -27.67 10.39 13.17
CA ASP A 4 -28.83 10.59 14.04
C ASP A 4 -29.89 9.56 13.67
N SER A 5 -30.25 8.70 14.62
CA SER A 5 -31.22 7.61 14.44
C SER A 5 -32.67 8.08 14.55
N SER A 6 -32.98 9.32 14.22
CA SER A 6 -34.37 9.75 14.05
C SER A 6 -34.90 9.18 12.73
N LYS A 7 -35.27 7.90 12.77
CA LYS A 7 -35.90 7.19 11.65
C LYS A 7 -37.14 7.94 11.18
N ASP A 8 -37.05 8.56 10.01
CA ASP A 8 -38.23 8.76 9.18
C ASP A 8 -38.70 7.37 8.74
N LEU A 9 -39.93 7.02 9.07
CA LEU A 9 -40.55 5.69 8.88
C LEU A 9 -40.62 5.20 7.41
N HIS A 10 -40.00 5.92 6.47
CA HIS A 10 -40.14 5.65 5.04
C HIS A 10 -38.81 5.59 4.25
N THR A 11 -37.66 5.68 4.87
CA THR A 11 -36.36 5.55 4.19
C THR A 11 -35.56 4.37 4.72
N ASP A 12 -35.67 3.25 4.03
CA ASP A 12 -34.80 2.10 4.25
C ASP A 12 -33.48 2.37 3.50
N TYR A 13 -32.47 2.87 4.21
CA TYR A 13 -31.11 2.93 3.65
C TYR A 13 -30.53 1.54 3.48
N ILE A 14 -29.93 1.30 2.33
CA ILE A 14 -29.24 0.04 2.03
C ILE A 14 -27.80 0.18 2.53
N GLU A 15 -27.38 -0.71 3.43
CA GLU A 15 -25.98 -0.83 3.82
C GLU A 15 -25.26 -1.75 2.83
N VAL A 16 -24.22 -1.20 2.18
CA VAL A 16 -23.37 -1.95 1.24
C VAL A 16 -21.93 -1.93 1.75
N MET A 17 -21.33 -3.11 1.85
CA MET A 17 -19.93 -3.26 2.23
C MET A 17 -19.05 -3.44 1.00
N MET A 18 -18.11 -2.51 0.79
CA MET A 18 -17.03 -2.62 -0.19
C MET A 18 -15.75 -3.04 0.52
N GLY A 19 -15.25 -4.22 0.20
CA GLY A 19 -14.06 -4.76 0.85
C GLY A 19 -14.34 -5.58 2.13
N PRO A 20 -13.29 -6.08 2.81
CA PRO A 20 -11.85 -5.78 2.62
C PRO A 20 -11.24 -6.25 1.30
N SER A 21 -11.82 -7.23 0.62
CA SER A 21 -11.39 -7.67 -0.70
C SER A 21 -12.54 -7.45 -1.69
N HIS A 22 -12.38 -6.44 -2.55
CA HIS A 22 -13.41 -6.04 -3.51
C HIS A 22 -12.77 -5.69 -4.85
N PRO A 23 -13.35 -6.10 -6.01
CA PRO A 23 -12.77 -5.84 -7.34
C PRO A 23 -12.54 -4.36 -7.67
N ALA A 24 -13.38 -3.46 -7.15
CA ALA A 24 -13.26 -2.01 -7.34
C ALA A 24 -12.22 -1.35 -6.42
N MET A 25 -11.54 -2.13 -5.57
CA MET A 25 -10.60 -1.62 -4.58
C MET A 25 -9.19 -2.09 -4.93
N HIS A 26 -8.24 -1.15 -5.04
CA HIS A 26 -6.82 -1.46 -5.12
C HIS A 26 -6.21 -1.46 -3.71
N GLY A 27 -6.13 -2.62 -3.10
CA GLY A 27 -5.70 -2.80 -1.72
C GLY A 27 -6.79 -3.42 -0.85
N ILE A 28 -6.50 -3.60 0.43
CA ILE A 28 -7.42 -4.23 1.39
C ILE A 28 -7.91 -3.16 2.35
N THR A 29 -9.05 -2.57 2.02
CA THR A 29 -9.72 -1.55 2.83
C THR A 29 -11.21 -1.85 2.83
N GLN A 30 -11.86 -1.75 3.97
CA GLN A 30 -13.30 -1.88 4.08
C GLN A 30 -13.94 -0.49 4.07
N ILE A 31 -14.96 -0.32 3.22
CA ILE A 31 -15.79 0.87 3.20
C ILE A 31 -17.23 0.45 3.39
N LYS A 32 -17.88 0.94 4.44
CA LYS A 32 -19.31 0.77 4.66
C LYS A 32 -20.04 1.96 4.06
N LEU A 33 -20.92 1.70 3.12
CA LEU A 33 -21.73 2.72 2.45
C LEU A 33 -23.17 2.59 2.90
N PHE A 34 -23.80 3.73 3.19
CA PHE A 34 -25.25 3.84 3.39
C PHE A 34 -25.83 4.56 2.17
N LEU A 35 -26.71 3.88 1.47
CA LEU A 35 -27.27 4.31 0.20
C LEU A 35 -28.76 4.60 0.31
N ASP A 36 -29.20 5.68 -0.33
CA ASP A 36 -30.60 5.92 -0.68
C ASP A 36 -30.73 5.73 -2.21
N GLY A 37 -31.21 4.55 -2.63
CA GLY A 37 -31.12 4.14 -4.02
C GLY A 37 -29.66 4.04 -4.48
N GLU A 38 -29.25 4.89 -5.44
CA GLU A 38 -27.86 4.97 -5.93
C GLU A 38 -27.06 6.14 -5.29
N THR A 39 -27.70 6.90 -4.40
CA THR A 39 -27.06 8.06 -3.76
C THR A 39 -26.36 7.65 -2.47
N ILE A 40 -25.09 7.98 -2.35
CA ILE A 40 -24.32 7.74 -1.11
C ILE A 40 -24.72 8.81 -0.08
N ILE A 41 -25.33 8.38 1.03
CA ILE A 41 -25.71 9.24 2.15
C ILE A 41 -24.54 9.40 3.11
N SER A 42 -23.87 8.29 3.43
CA SER A 42 -22.68 8.31 4.26
C SER A 42 -21.73 7.17 3.90
N ALA A 43 -20.45 7.36 4.21
CA ALA A 43 -19.42 6.36 4.05
C ALA A 43 -18.55 6.32 5.30
N ASP A 44 -18.25 5.12 5.77
CA ASP A 44 -17.33 4.88 6.87
C ASP A 44 -16.19 3.99 6.39
N VAL A 45 -14.95 4.45 6.57
CA VAL A 45 -13.74 3.76 6.09
C VAL A 45 -13.04 3.10 7.27
N GLU A 46 -12.93 1.79 7.23
CA GLU A 46 -12.20 0.98 8.23
C GLU A 46 -10.81 0.56 7.68
N PRO A 47 -9.76 1.34 7.94
CA PRO A 47 -8.38 0.96 7.60
C PRO A 47 -7.84 -0.04 8.62
N GLY A 48 -6.73 -0.70 8.28
CA GLY A 48 -5.98 -1.53 9.23
C GLY A 48 -5.83 -2.99 8.83
N TYR A 49 -6.48 -3.45 7.80
CA TYR A 49 -6.41 -4.85 7.35
C TYR A 49 -5.00 -5.28 6.90
N LEU A 50 -4.15 -4.33 6.49
CA LEU A 50 -2.74 -4.55 6.15
C LEU A 50 -1.79 -4.08 7.25
N HIS A 51 -2.28 -3.71 8.43
CA HIS A 51 -1.44 -3.31 9.53
C HIS A 51 -0.63 -4.49 10.07
N ARG A 52 0.70 -4.41 9.99
CA ARG A 52 1.63 -5.47 10.38
C ARG A 52 2.54 -5.09 11.54
N GLY A 53 2.31 -3.96 12.18
CA GLY A 53 3.18 -3.44 13.23
C GLY A 53 4.60 -3.13 12.76
N PHE A 54 4.77 -2.70 11.49
CA PHE A 54 6.05 -2.54 10.82
C PHE A 54 7.08 -1.74 11.63
N GLU A 55 6.66 -0.60 12.18
CA GLU A 55 7.55 0.25 12.97
C GLU A 55 8.04 -0.45 14.24
N LYS A 56 7.15 -1.17 14.92
CA LYS A 56 7.50 -1.91 16.13
C LYS A 56 8.39 -3.12 15.83
N GLU A 57 8.13 -3.83 14.76
CA GLU A 57 8.99 -4.93 14.30
C GLU A 57 10.39 -4.42 13.94
N CYS A 58 10.50 -3.22 13.36
CA CYS A 58 11.80 -2.61 13.08
C CYS A 58 12.60 -2.26 14.32
N GLU A 59 11.93 -1.87 15.43
CA GLU A 59 12.57 -1.62 16.71
C GLU A 59 13.09 -2.90 17.37
N ASP A 60 12.32 -3.99 17.28
CA ASP A 60 12.59 -5.24 17.95
C ASP A 60 13.63 -6.11 17.21
N HIS A 61 13.88 -5.84 15.92
CA HIS A 61 14.79 -6.60 15.08
C HIS A 61 16.11 -5.87 14.80
N ARG A 62 17.11 -6.66 14.38
CA ARG A 62 18.39 -6.10 13.93
C ARG A 62 18.20 -5.41 12.57
N TRP A 63 18.98 -4.36 12.31
CA TRP A 63 18.91 -3.59 11.07
C TRP A 63 18.96 -4.44 9.78
N ASN A 64 19.75 -5.53 9.76
CA ASN A 64 19.83 -6.42 8.60
C ASN A 64 18.59 -7.33 8.41
N GLN A 65 17.79 -7.51 9.45
CA GLN A 65 16.53 -8.28 9.39
C GLN A 65 15.36 -7.43 8.91
N VAL A 66 15.44 -6.10 9.09
CA VAL A 66 14.40 -5.15 8.68
C VAL A 66 14.20 -5.14 7.16
N VAL A 67 15.23 -5.48 6.37
CA VAL A 67 15.13 -5.57 4.89
C VAL A 67 13.97 -6.45 4.44
N ALA A 68 13.68 -7.53 5.15
CA ALA A 68 12.55 -8.42 4.83
C ALA A 68 11.17 -7.76 5.01
N TYR A 69 11.10 -6.71 5.82
CA TYR A 69 9.87 -5.95 6.05
C TYR A 69 9.72 -4.79 5.05
N THR A 70 10.83 -4.18 4.63
CA THR A 70 10.80 -3.07 3.68
C THR A 70 10.33 -3.50 2.29
N ASP A 71 10.51 -4.76 1.91
CA ASP A 71 9.96 -5.35 0.69
C ASP A 71 8.46 -5.10 0.54
N ARG A 72 7.71 -5.15 1.63
CA ARG A 72 6.25 -5.15 1.64
C ARG A 72 5.62 -3.76 1.73
N LEU A 73 6.42 -2.70 1.77
CA LEU A 73 5.91 -1.32 1.74
C LEU A 73 5.30 -0.99 0.36
N ASN A 74 6.02 -1.33 -0.70
CA ASN A 74 5.51 -1.39 -2.06
C ASN A 74 6.04 -2.68 -2.71
N TYR A 75 5.27 -3.76 -2.61
CA TYR A 75 5.72 -5.10 -2.98
C TYR A 75 5.95 -5.31 -4.49
N VAL A 76 5.44 -4.43 -5.35
CA VAL A 76 5.69 -4.50 -6.80
C VAL A 76 7.07 -3.92 -7.16
N SER A 77 7.55 -2.95 -6.37
CA SER A 77 8.88 -2.35 -6.52
C SER A 77 9.75 -2.55 -5.26
N SER A 78 9.74 -3.75 -4.71
CA SER A 78 10.40 -4.11 -3.44
C SER A 78 11.89 -3.75 -3.40
N ILE A 79 12.61 -3.90 -4.51
CA ILE A 79 14.05 -3.61 -4.59
C ILE A 79 14.33 -2.13 -4.30
N ILE A 80 13.49 -1.22 -4.79
CA ILE A 80 13.66 0.23 -4.55
C ILE A 80 13.56 0.54 -3.06
N ASN A 81 12.58 -0.07 -2.37
CA ASN A 81 12.39 0.10 -0.93
C ASN A 81 13.63 -0.38 -0.15
N ASN A 82 14.14 -1.56 -0.51
CA ASN A 82 15.31 -2.14 0.13
C ASN A 82 16.57 -1.30 -0.11
N VAL A 83 16.78 -0.85 -1.33
CA VAL A 83 17.92 0.01 -1.67
C VAL A 83 17.85 1.32 -0.87
N ALA A 84 16.67 1.96 -0.78
CA ALA A 84 16.49 3.18 -0.02
C ALA A 84 16.80 2.96 1.48
N TYR A 85 16.32 1.87 2.07
CA TYR A 85 16.60 1.51 3.45
C TYR A 85 18.10 1.28 3.69
N ILE A 86 18.74 0.45 2.86
CA ILE A 86 20.17 0.13 2.99
C ILE A 86 21.03 1.39 2.83
N MET A 87 20.70 2.28 1.89
CA MET A 87 21.42 3.55 1.74
C MET A 87 21.30 4.44 2.98
N ALA A 88 20.14 4.44 3.63
CA ALA A 88 19.96 5.16 4.90
C ALA A 88 20.83 4.55 6.02
N VAL A 89 20.89 3.22 6.13
CA VAL A 89 21.74 2.52 7.09
C VAL A 89 23.22 2.77 6.83
N GLU A 90 23.68 2.71 5.58
CA GLU A 90 25.05 2.99 5.18
C GLU A 90 25.46 4.45 5.53
N LYS A 91 24.54 5.37 5.32
CA LYS A 91 24.74 6.78 5.68
C LYS A 91 24.87 6.94 7.19
N LEU A 92 23.98 6.32 7.95
CA LEU A 92 24.02 6.37 9.42
C LEU A 92 25.29 5.75 9.99
N ALA A 93 25.75 4.64 9.39
CA ALA A 93 26.98 3.96 9.78
C ALA A 93 28.27 4.64 9.29
N GLY A 94 28.17 5.64 8.42
CA GLY A 94 29.32 6.34 7.85
C GLY A 94 30.17 5.52 6.88
N ILE A 95 29.60 4.47 6.29
CA ILE A 95 30.33 3.53 5.40
C ILE A 95 30.01 3.73 3.90
N GLN A 96 29.31 4.76 3.52
CA GLN A 96 28.92 5.03 2.12
C GLN A 96 30.11 5.02 1.14
N SER A 97 31.26 5.58 1.56
CA SER A 97 32.46 5.61 0.74
C SER A 97 33.16 4.26 0.57
N GLN A 98 32.78 3.26 1.37
CA GLN A 98 33.34 1.90 1.33
C GLN A 98 32.52 0.98 0.41
N VAL A 99 31.36 1.43 -0.06
CA VAL A 99 30.52 0.64 -0.96
C VAL A 99 31.21 0.52 -2.33
N PRO A 100 31.45 -0.71 -2.84
CA PRO A 100 32.07 -0.89 -4.12
C PRO A 100 31.27 -0.28 -5.27
N GLU A 101 31.94 0.34 -6.24
CA GLU A 101 31.28 0.96 -7.40
C GLU A 101 30.38 -0.04 -8.16
N ARG A 102 30.80 -1.28 -8.28
CA ARG A 102 29.99 -2.34 -8.87
C ARG A 102 28.63 -2.52 -8.16
N ALA A 103 28.60 -2.40 -6.83
CA ALA A 103 27.37 -2.52 -6.07
C ALA A 103 26.42 -1.34 -6.34
N LEU A 104 26.96 -0.12 -6.53
CA LEU A 104 26.17 1.05 -6.87
C LEU A 104 25.51 0.89 -8.26
N TRP A 105 26.26 0.43 -9.24
CA TRP A 105 25.70 0.15 -10.58
C TRP A 105 24.64 -0.94 -10.56
N LEU A 106 24.87 -2.04 -9.84
CA LEU A 106 23.88 -3.10 -9.72
C LEU A 106 22.58 -2.62 -9.04
N ARG A 107 22.70 -1.81 -7.96
CA ARG A 107 21.53 -1.21 -7.30
C ARG A 107 20.73 -0.34 -8.26
N MET A 108 21.42 0.48 -9.05
CA MET A 108 20.78 1.35 -10.05
C MET A 108 20.02 0.53 -11.09
N ILE A 109 20.67 -0.44 -11.72
CA ILE A 109 20.04 -1.30 -12.74
C ILE A 109 18.84 -2.03 -12.18
N LEU A 110 18.99 -2.68 -11.03
CA LEU A 110 17.89 -3.44 -10.40
C LEU A 110 16.73 -2.54 -9.95
N SER A 111 17.02 -1.33 -9.50
CA SER A 111 15.99 -0.35 -9.15
C SER A 111 15.19 0.09 -10.38
N GLU A 112 15.84 0.30 -11.53
CA GLU A 112 15.13 0.67 -12.75
C GLU A 112 14.32 -0.51 -13.33
N VAL A 113 14.82 -1.73 -13.25
CA VAL A 113 14.04 -2.93 -13.62
C VAL A 113 12.81 -3.07 -12.71
N SER A 114 12.98 -2.85 -11.41
CA SER A 114 11.88 -2.87 -10.43
C SER A 114 10.86 -1.77 -10.71
N ARG A 115 11.31 -0.57 -11.09
CA ARG A 115 10.43 0.53 -11.50
C ARG A 115 9.61 0.20 -12.75
N ILE A 116 10.23 -0.44 -13.73
CA ILE A 116 9.54 -0.87 -14.96
C ILE A 116 8.43 -1.87 -14.60
N ALA A 117 8.71 -2.84 -13.75
CA ALA A 117 7.73 -3.81 -13.29
C ALA A 117 6.54 -3.14 -12.59
N ASP A 118 6.81 -2.17 -11.72
CA ASP A 118 5.79 -1.40 -11.01
C ASP A 118 4.91 -0.59 -11.98
N HIS A 119 5.51 0.11 -12.93
CA HIS A 119 4.78 0.87 -13.95
C HIS A 119 3.91 -0.03 -14.83
N LEU A 120 4.42 -1.19 -15.27
CA LEU A 120 3.64 -2.14 -16.07
C LEU A 120 2.43 -2.67 -15.31
N THR A 121 2.60 -2.97 -14.02
CA THR A 121 1.50 -3.42 -13.14
C THR A 121 0.45 -2.31 -12.98
N CYS A 122 0.89 -1.08 -12.74
CA CYS A 122 0.00 0.07 -12.61
C CYS A 122 -0.79 0.32 -13.90
N LEU A 123 -0.12 0.31 -15.06
CA LEU A 123 -0.76 0.51 -16.36
C LEU A 123 -1.76 -0.60 -16.67
N ALA A 124 -1.41 -1.87 -16.37
CA ALA A 124 -2.33 -2.99 -16.54
C ALA A 124 -3.59 -2.85 -15.67
N ALA A 125 -3.44 -2.44 -14.41
CA ALA A 125 -4.56 -2.16 -13.52
C ALA A 125 -5.44 -1.02 -14.05
N MET A 126 -4.84 0.08 -14.52
CA MET A 126 -5.58 1.18 -15.13
C MET A 126 -6.36 0.76 -16.38
N CYS A 127 -5.76 -0.07 -17.25
CA CYS A 127 -6.45 -0.61 -18.41
C CYS A 127 -7.67 -1.44 -18.01
N MET A 128 -7.54 -2.30 -17.00
CA MET A 128 -8.68 -3.08 -16.49
C MET A 128 -9.80 -2.20 -15.95
N GLU A 129 -9.48 -1.12 -15.23
CA GLU A 129 -10.48 -0.19 -14.67
C GLU A 129 -11.31 0.52 -15.76
N VAL A 130 -10.72 0.78 -16.93
CA VAL A 130 -11.44 1.37 -18.07
C VAL A 130 -12.02 0.31 -19.03
N GLY A 131 -12.03 -0.96 -18.64
CA GLY A 131 -12.61 -2.03 -19.43
C GLY A 131 -11.71 -2.53 -20.58
N GLY A 132 -10.42 -2.21 -20.56
CA GLY A 132 -9.43 -2.67 -21.52
C GLY A 132 -8.86 -4.04 -21.13
N PHE A 133 -9.57 -5.12 -21.51
CA PHE A 133 -9.11 -6.50 -21.31
C PHE A 133 -8.42 -7.03 -22.56
#